data_df9d1753d969e2550527bd5819aee7df
#
_entry.id   df9d1753d969e2550527bd5819aee7df
#
_cell.length_a   1.000
_cell.length_b   1.000
_cell.length_c   1.000
_cell.angle_alpha   90.00
_cell.angle_beta   90.00
_cell.angle_gamma   90.00
#
_symmetry.space_group_name_H-M   'P 1'
#
loop_
_entity.id
_entity.type
_entity.pdbx_description
1 polymer ?
#
loop_
_entity_poly.entity_id
_entity_poly.type
_entity_poly.pdbx_seq_one_letter_code
_entity_poly.pdbx_strand_id
1 'polypeptide(L)'
;MILTSKQIDAYKDDGAIVIRDVFKPWINNLREGFEKVLKNPGPHARENTDTNENGRFFEDYCNWERIPEFKKFAKESPPAQIV
;
A
#
# COMPACT_ATOMS: atom_id res chain seq x y z
N MET A 1 12.79 -7.59 16.02
CA MET A 1 12.89 -8.04 14.62
C MET A 1 11.51 -8.45 14.13
N ILE A 2 11.10 -7.96 12.96
CA ILE A 2 9.76 -8.23 12.42
C ILE A 2 9.62 -9.69 11.95
N LEU A 3 10.68 -10.26 11.41
CA LEU A 3 10.70 -11.63 10.93
C LEU A 3 11.35 -12.57 11.93
N THR A 4 10.79 -13.76 12.06
CA THR A 4 11.41 -14.84 12.83
C THR A 4 12.47 -15.54 11.98
N SER A 5 13.42 -16.24 12.63
CA SER A 5 14.40 -17.06 11.92
C SER A 5 13.74 -18.11 11.04
N LYS A 6 12.63 -18.69 11.52
CA LYS A 6 11.85 -19.69 10.77
C LYS A 6 11.28 -19.10 9.48
N GLN A 7 10.78 -17.85 9.52
CA GLN A 7 10.27 -17.17 8.32
C GLN A 7 11.38 -16.89 7.31
N ILE A 8 12.55 -16.47 7.79
CA ILE A 8 13.70 -16.20 6.93
C ILE A 8 14.16 -17.48 6.23
N ASP A 9 14.24 -18.60 6.98
CA ASP A 9 14.62 -19.88 6.43
C ASP A 9 13.58 -20.38 5.41
N ALA A 10 12.30 -20.23 5.70
CA ALA A 10 11.23 -20.57 4.77
C ALA A 10 11.33 -19.79 3.46
N TYR A 11 11.64 -18.50 3.54
CA TYR A 11 11.85 -17.68 2.35
C TYR A 11 13.03 -18.18 1.51
N LYS A 12 14.13 -18.54 2.17
CA LYS A 12 15.32 -19.05 1.47
C LYS A 12 15.04 -20.38 0.77
N ASP A 13 14.23 -21.24 1.40
CA ASP A 13 13.90 -22.55 0.85
C ASP A 13 12.86 -22.47 -0.27
N ASP A 14 11.83 -21.63 -0.10
CA ASP A 14 10.67 -21.59 -0.98
C ASP A 14 10.67 -20.44 -1.99
N GLY A 15 11.52 -19.44 -1.78
CA GLY A 15 11.60 -18.24 -2.62
C GLY A 15 10.51 -17.21 -2.39
N ALA A 16 9.52 -17.51 -1.54
CA ALA A 16 8.44 -16.60 -1.18
C ALA A 16 7.85 -17.02 0.16
N ILE A 17 7.35 -16.05 0.92
CA ILE A 17 6.58 -16.30 2.14
C ILE A 17 5.45 -15.29 2.25
N VAL A 18 4.42 -15.64 3.02
CA VAL A 18 3.33 -14.72 3.38
C VAL A 18 3.54 -14.28 4.83
N ILE A 19 3.54 -12.99 5.06
CA ILE A 19 3.61 -12.41 6.40
C ILE A 19 2.25 -11.80 6.70
N ARG A 20 1.52 -12.42 7.63
CA ARG A 20 0.16 -12.02 7.98
C ARG A 20 0.16 -10.81 8.91
N ASP A 21 -0.84 -9.95 8.75
CA ASP A 21 -1.18 -8.86 9.67
C ASP A 21 -0.10 -7.78 9.86
N VAL A 22 0.96 -7.78 9.06
CA VAL A 22 2.08 -6.87 9.22
C VAL A 22 1.68 -5.41 8.96
N PHE A 23 0.64 -5.18 8.13
CA PHE A 23 0.16 -3.84 7.80
C PHE A 23 -1.10 -3.42 8.56
N LYS A 24 -1.61 -4.26 9.45
CA LYS A 24 -2.85 -3.95 10.19
C LYS A 24 -2.84 -2.55 10.84
N PRO A 25 -1.77 -2.14 11.53
CA PRO A 25 -1.74 -0.80 12.12
C PRO A 25 -1.78 0.35 11.11
N TRP A 26 -1.53 0.06 9.83
CA TRP A 26 -1.44 1.05 8.77
C TRP A 26 -2.72 1.19 7.94
N ILE A 27 -3.72 0.35 8.16
CA ILE A 27 -4.94 0.34 7.33
C ILE A 27 -5.66 1.68 7.37
N ASN A 28 -5.87 2.26 8.56
CA ASN A 28 -6.56 3.54 8.67
C ASN A 28 -5.78 4.67 8.02
N ASN A 29 -4.46 4.69 8.21
CA ASN A 29 -3.58 5.66 7.57
C ASN A 29 -3.68 5.59 6.04
N LEU A 30 -3.64 4.38 5.49
CA LEU A 30 -3.75 4.18 4.05
C LEU A 30 -5.13 4.56 3.50
N ARG A 31 -6.19 4.27 4.25
CA ARG A 31 -7.56 4.69 3.88
C ARG A 31 -7.70 6.20 3.82
N GLU A 32 -7.16 6.90 4.80
CA GLU A 32 -7.18 8.37 4.82
C GLU A 32 -6.41 8.94 3.64
N GLY A 33 -5.23 8.39 3.34
CA GLY A 33 -4.44 8.79 2.17
C GLY A 33 -5.19 8.55 0.87
N PHE A 34 -5.83 7.41 0.75
CA PHE A 34 -6.63 7.03 -0.43
C PHE A 34 -7.81 8.01 -0.63
N GLU A 35 -8.50 8.37 0.44
CA GLU A 35 -9.58 9.35 0.36
C GLU A 35 -9.09 10.72 -0.14
N LYS A 36 -7.91 11.13 0.28
CA LYS A 36 -7.30 12.37 -0.20
C LYS A 36 -6.97 12.31 -1.69
N VAL A 37 -6.49 11.17 -2.18
CA VAL A 37 -6.23 10.96 -3.61
C VAL A 37 -7.54 11.05 -4.40
N LEU A 38 -8.61 10.43 -3.91
CA LEU A 38 -9.91 10.47 -4.59
C LEU A 38 -10.48 11.90 -4.66
N LYS A 39 -10.29 12.70 -3.62
CA LYS A 39 -10.76 14.08 -3.58
C LYS A 39 -9.92 15.04 -4.43
N ASN A 40 -8.63 14.77 -4.54
CA ASN A 40 -7.69 15.60 -5.28
C ASN A 40 -6.73 14.70 -6.06
N PRO A 41 -7.18 14.12 -7.17
CA PRO A 41 -6.37 13.23 -7.98
C PRO A 41 -5.09 13.88 -8.48
N GLY A 42 -4.03 13.07 -8.62
CA GLY A 42 -2.76 13.52 -9.14
C GLY A 42 -2.76 13.67 -10.67
N PRO A 43 -1.63 14.13 -11.24
CA PRO A 43 -1.53 14.34 -12.69
C PRO A 43 -1.59 13.05 -13.51
N HIS A 44 -1.39 11.90 -12.88
CA HIS A 44 -1.43 10.60 -13.55
C HIS A 44 -2.73 9.84 -13.31
N ALA A 45 -3.72 10.48 -12.69
CA ALA A 45 -4.98 9.84 -12.35
C ALA A 45 -5.80 9.49 -13.59
N ARG A 46 -6.47 8.35 -13.54
CA ARG A 46 -7.35 7.89 -14.60
C ARG A 46 -8.59 7.23 -14.00
N GLU A 47 -9.74 7.60 -14.55
CA GLU A 47 -11.01 6.96 -14.24
C GLU A 47 -11.40 6.08 -15.40
N ASN A 48 -11.48 4.77 -15.17
CA ASN A 48 -11.79 3.78 -16.19
C ASN A 48 -13.20 3.19 -16.05
N THR A 49 -14.06 3.86 -15.28
CA THR A 49 -15.42 3.39 -15.01
C THR A 49 -16.32 3.67 -16.21
N ASP A 50 -16.99 2.63 -16.70
CA ASP A 50 -18.06 2.77 -17.69
C ASP A 50 -19.31 3.33 -17.00
N THR A 51 -19.98 4.28 -17.63
CA THR A 51 -21.19 4.90 -17.08
C THR A 51 -22.34 3.91 -16.87
N ASN A 52 -22.31 2.75 -17.53
CA ASN A 52 -23.32 1.71 -17.42
C ASN A 52 -23.00 0.64 -16.38
N GLU A 53 -21.88 0.74 -15.69
CA GLU A 53 -21.44 -0.24 -14.71
C GLU A 53 -21.73 0.20 -13.27
N ASN A 54 -22.00 -0.80 -12.42
CA ASN A 54 -22.16 -0.62 -10.98
C ASN A 54 -20.80 -0.75 -10.31
N GLY A 55 -20.13 0.33 -10.11
CA GLY A 55 -18.83 0.32 -9.47
C GLY A 55 -17.91 1.35 -10.10
N ARG A 56 -16.71 1.39 -9.61
CA ARG A 56 -15.75 2.41 -10.02
C ARG A 56 -14.36 1.80 -10.20
N PHE A 57 -13.74 2.09 -11.34
CA PHE A 57 -12.35 1.73 -11.58
C PHE A 57 -11.52 3.01 -11.68
N PHE A 58 -10.85 3.35 -10.59
CA PHE A 58 -9.98 4.52 -10.49
C PHE A 58 -8.55 4.08 -10.29
N GLU A 59 -7.61 4.72 -11.00
CA GLU A 59 -6.20 4.48 -10.80
C GLU A 59 -5.42 5.79 -10.72
N ASP A 60 -4.38 5.79 -9.92
CA ASP A 60 -3.45 6.90 -9.80
C ASP A 60 -2.12 6.37 -9.31
N TYR A 61 -1.03 7.11 -9.54
CA TYR A 61 0.29 6.71 -9.10
C TYR A 61 1.19 7.91 -8.88
N CYS A 62 2.35 7.69 -8.27
CA CYS A 62 3.34 8.72 -7.97
C CYS A 62 2.80 9.79 -7.00
N ASN A 63 2.04 9.38 -5.99
CA ASN A 63 1.41 10.28 -5.01
C ASN A 63 2.09 10.29 -3.64
N TRP A 64 3.09 9.48 -3.41
CA TRP A 64 3.64 9.27 -2.07
C TRP A 64 4.23 10.55 -1.46
N GLU A 65 4.79 11.45 -2.27
CA GLU A 65 5.40 12.67 -1.75
C GLU A 65 4.35 13.73 -1.36
N ARG A 66 3.26 13.84 -2.12
CA ARG A 66 2.24 14.86 -1.88
C ARG A 66 1.17 14.46 -0.87
N ILE A 67 1.00 13.18 -0.62
CA ILE A 67 0.02 12.65 0.34
C ILE A 67 0.76 12.29 1.63
N PRO A 68 0.61 13.04 2.73
CA PRO A 68 1.36 12.80 3.97
C PRO A 68 1.24 11.38 4.51
N GLU A 69 0.05 10.78 4.42
CA GLU A 69 -0.20 9.42 4.87
C GLU A 69 0.64 8.39 4.10
N PHE A 70 0.78 8.59 2.79
CA PHE A 70 1.59 7.70 1.95
C PHE A 70 3.10 7.91 2.19
N LYS A 71 3.51 9.15 2.40
CA LYS A 71 4.90 9.45 2.74
C LYS A 71 5.30 8.81 4.05
N LYS A 72 4.43 8.88 5.05
CA LYS A 72 4.64 8.24 6.34
C LYS A 72 4.72 6.72 6.20
N PHE A 73 3.80 6.12 5.43
CA PHE A 73 3.82 4.70 5.16
C PHE A 73 5.12 4.27 4.48
N ALA A 74 5.57 4.99 3.46
CA ALA A 74 6.79 4.67 2.73
C ALA A 74 8.02 4.70 3.62
N LYS A 75 8.09 5.65 4.57
CA LYS A 75 9.26 5.86 5.42
C LYS A 75 9.26 5.05 6.72
N GLU A 76 8.09 4.79 7.29
CA GLU A 76 7.98 4.25 8.65
C GLU A 76 7.36 2.86 8.73
N SER A 77 6.75 2.37 7.64
CA SER A 77 6.10 1.07 7.66
C SER A 77 7.11 -0.10 7.58
N PRO A 78 6.65 -1.33 7.88
CA PRO A 78 7.53 -2.50 8.05
C PRO A 78 8.41 -2.92 6.86
N PRO A 79 8.07 -2.71 5.58
CA PRO A 79 8.88 -3.25 4.47
C PRO A 79 10.36 -2.88 4.51
N ALA A 80 10.70 -1.67 4.92
CA ALA A 80 12.10 -1.26 5.01
C ALA A 80 12.91 -2.07 6.01
N GLN A 81 12.25 -2.60 7.05
CA GLN A 81 12.88 -3.45 8.05
C GLN A 81 12.91 -4.93 7.64
N ILE A 82 12.04 -5.32 6.72
CA ILE A 82 11.92 -6.69 6.25
C ILE A 82 12.99 -7.01 5.20
N VAL A 83 13.28 -6.08 4.31
CA VAL A 83 14.27 -6.29 3.25
C VAL A 83 15.72 -5.92 3.71
#